data_cd6e0cdea42a536bcea8456e346ff53c
#
_entry.id   cd6e0cdea42a536bcea8456e346ff53c
#
_cell.length_a   1.000
_cell.length_b   1.000
_cell.length_c   1.000
_cell.angle_alpha   90.00
_cell.angle_beta   90.00
_cell.angle_gamma   90.00
#
_symmetry.space_group_name_H-M   'P 1'
#
loop_
_entity.id
_entity.type
_entity.pdbx_description
1 polymer ?
#
loop_
_entity_poly.entity_id
_entity_poly.type
_entity_poly.pdbx_seq_one_letter_code
_entity_poly.pdbx_strand_id
1 'polypeptide(L)'
;MQAGISNKHAGQFFTPYNICELMAKLSFDRKEIGKTVHTKGYASVYDCACGAGATLIGAINECKKIFKKLNFQNHVYFVGQDIDKTVANMCYIQLALQGVAGYVVVGNSLTEPNVTDLHRIWFTPMWFSQVWSLRRLFHGQDLLGREIQKNV
;
A
#
# COMPACT_ATOMS: atom_id res chain seq x y z
N MET A 1 11.75 -25.18 11.48
CA MET A 1 10.67 -24.82 12.44
C MET A 1 9.88 -23.68 11.83
N GLN A 2 8.70 -23.94 11.25
CA GLN A 2 7.77 -22.89 10.88
C GLN A 2 7.07 -22.45 12.16
N ALA A 3 7.33 -21.22 12.59
CA ALA A 3 6.57 -20.60 13.65
C ALA A 3 5.13 -20.42 13.13
N GLY A 4 4.22 -21.28 13.56
CA GLY A 4 2.80 -21.20 13.24
C GLY A 4 2.17 -20.02 13.98
N ILE A 5 2.42 -18.79 13.50
CA ILE A 5 1.73 -17.60 13.97
C ILE A 5 0.46 -17.48 13.13
N SER A 6 -0.50 -18.38 13.38
CA SER A 6 -1.85 -18.22 12.88
C SER A 6 -2.77 -17.99 14.06
N ASN A 7 -3.51 -16.89 14.05
CA ASN A 7 -4.57 -16.70 15.00
C ASN A 7 -5.79 -17.56 14.56
N LYS A 8 -5.87 -18.79 15.06
CA LYS A 8 -6.92 -19.77 14.68
C LYS A 8 -8.35 -19.24 14.95
N HIS A 9 -8.52 -18.31 15.88
CA HIS A 9 -9.82 -17.70 16.16
C HIS A 9 -10.27 -16.63 15.18
N ALA A 10 -9.34 -16.04 14.42
CA ALA A 10 -9.64 -15.00 13.41
C ALA A 10 -9.56 -15.51 11.96
N GLY A 11 -9.23 -16.78 11.73
CA GLY A 11 -9.04 -17.32 10.37
C GLY A 11 -7.89 -16.65 9.60
N GLN A 12 -6.95 -16.02 10.31
CA GLN A 12 -5.84 -15.31 9.70
C GLN A 12 -4.72 -16.27 9.33
N PHE A 13 -4.42 -16.34 8.04
CA PHE A 13 -3.28 -17.07 7.51
C PHE A 13 -2.27 -16.09 6.94
N PHE A 14 -1.04 -16.11 7.45
CA PHE A 14 0.03 -15.31 6.85
C PHE A 14 0.53 -16.00 5.58
N THR A 15 0.42 -15.31 4.46
CA THR A 15 0.94 -15.79 3.19
C THR A 15 2.48 -15.89 3.25
N PRO A 16 3.09 -17.04 2.95
CA PRO A 16 4.53 -17.17 2.92
C PRO A 16 5.17 -16.16 1.96
N TYR A 17 6.30 -15.57 2.35
CA TYR A 17 6.91 -14.47 1.61
C TYR A 17 7.27 -14.82 0.15
N ASN A 18 7.71 -16.04 -0.12
CA ASN A 18 7.99 -16.51 -1.48
C ASN A 18 6.74 -16.50 -2.39
N ILE A 19 5.57 -16.74 -1.82
CA ILE A 19 4.30 -16.62 -2.55
C ILE A 19 3.97 -15.14 -2.81
N CYS A 20 4.17 -14.27 -1.82
CA CYS A 20 3.98 -12.82 -2.00
C CYS A 20 4.91 -12.26 -3.10
N GLU A 21 6.16 -12.72 -3.14
CA GLU A 21 7.11 -12.33 -4.19
C GLU A 21 6.68 -12.84 -5.58
N LEU A 22 6.16 -14.06 -5.68
CA LEU A 22 5.62 -14.60 -6.91
C LEU A 22 4.40 -13.81 -7.38
N MET A 23 3.45 -13.53 -6.48
CA MET A 23 2.27 -12.73 -6.78
C MET A 23 2.66 -11.34 -7.30
N ALA A 24 3.61 -10.67 -6.66
CA ALA A 24 4.12 -9.38 -7.13
C ALA A 24 4.69 -9.48 -8.54
N LYS A 25 5.55 -10.48 -8.83
CA LYS A 25 6.12 -10.68 -10.16
C LYS A 25 5.07 -10.90 -11.25
N LEU A 26 4.00 -11.63 -10.93
CA LEU A 26 2.92 -11.92 -11.88
C LEU A 26 1.98 -10.72 -12.09
N SER A 27 1.77 -9.90 -11.04
CA SER A 27 0.85 -8.76 -11.08
C SER A 27 1.48 -7.50 -11.71
N PHE A 28 2.81 -7.41 -11.75
CA PHE A 28 3.50 -6.20 -12.22
C PHE A 28 3.98 -6.35 -13.66
N ASP A 29 3.24 -5.77 -14.61
CA ASP A 29 3.76 -5.54 -15.96
C ASP A 29 4.64 -4.28 -15.96
N ARG A 30 5.94 -4.47 -16.20
CA ARG A 30 6.93 -3.39 -16.25
C ARG A 30 6.60 -2.32 -17.27
N LYS A 31 6.05 -2.71 -18.43
CA LYS A 31 5.71 -1.77 -19.49
C LYS A 31 4.50 -0.93 -19.11
N GLU A 32 3.50 -1.57 -18.52
CA GLU A 32 2.26 -0.90 -18.11
C GLU A 32 2.49 0.06 -16.95
N ILE A 33 3.21 -0.37 -15.92
CA ILE A 33 3.57 0.50 -14.79
C ILE A 33 4.45 1.67 -15.27
N GLY A 34 5.45 1.41 -16.13
CA GLY A 34 6.29 2.45 -16.69
C GLY A 34 5.48 3.47 -17.51
N LYS A 35 4.53 3.01 -18.31
CA LYS A 35 3.60 3.87 -19.06
C LYS A 35 2.72 4.69 -18.11
N THR A 36 2.15 4.08 -17.10
CA THR A 36 1.29 4.75 -16.10
C THR A 36 2.06 5.85 -15.37
N VAL A 37 3.27 5.55 -14.89
CA VAL A 37 4.13 6.56 -14.25
C VAL A 37 4.53 7.67 -15.23
N HIS A 38 4.79 7.36 -16.49
CA HIS A 38 5.11 8.37 -17.50
C HIS A 38 3.92 9.29 -17.81
N THR A 39 2.70 8.74 -17.88
CA THR A 39 1.50 9.52 -18.27
C THR A 39 0.86 10.25 -17.10
N LYS A 40 0.74 9.59 -15.93
CA LYS A 40 0.10 10.15 -14.72
C LYS A 40 1.09 10.72 -13.72
N GLY A 41 2.39 10.41 -13.85
CA GLY A 41 3.43 10.76 -12.89
C GLY A 41 3.53 9.80 -11.71
N TYR A 42 2.53 8.95 -11.47
CA TYR A 42 2.51 7.99 -10.36
C TYR A 42 1.69 6.72 -10.70
N ALA A 43 1.91 5.68 -9.90
CA ALA A 43 1.11 4.46 -9.88
C ALA A 43 0.72 4.12 -8.43
N SER A 44 -0.29 3.28 -8.24
CA SER A 44 -0.74 2.81 -6.93
C SER A 44 -0.72 1.29 -6.85
N VAL A 45 -0.49 0.79 -5.65
CA VAL A 45 -0.63 -0.63 -5.30
C VAL A 45 -1.58 -0.72 -4.12
N TYR A 46 -2.65 -1.49 -4.27
CA TYR A 46 -3.67 -1.67 -3.23
C TYR A 46 -3.80 -3.14 -2.85
N ASP A 47 -3.83 -3.40 -1.56
CA ASP A 47 -4.14 -4.72 -0.99
C ASP A 47 -5.33 -4.59 -0.02
N CYS A 48 -6.45 -5.17 -0.40
CA CYS A 48 -7.72 -5.09 0.32
C CYS A 48 -7.81 -6.01 1.56
N ALA A 49 -6.84 -6.86 1.79
CA ALA A 49 -6.72 -7.76 2.93
C ALA A 49 -5.23 -7.91 3.31
N CYS A 50 -4.59 -6.77 3.57
CA CYS A 50 -3.12 -6.65 3.61
C CYS A 50 -2.46 -7.43 4.75
N GLY A 51 -3.21 -7.86 5.76
CA GLY A 51 -2.63 -8.49 6.94
C GLY A 51 -1.50 -7.64 7.52
N ALA A 52 -0.36 -8.25 7.81
CA ALA A 52 0.85 -7.57 8.25
C ALA A 52 1.66 -6.91 7.11
N GLY A 53 1.16 -6.94 5.85
CA GLY A 53 1.78 -6.25 4.71
C GLY A 53 2.78 -7.07 3.91
N ALA A 54 2.82 -8.40 4.03
CA ALA A 54 3.78 -9.25 3.32
C ALA A 54 3.67 -9.13 1.79
N THR A 55 2.46 -9.06 1.25
CA THR A 55 2.17 -8.85 -0.18
C THR A 55 2.66 -7.49 -0.66
N LEU A 56 2.40 -6.43 0.12
CA LEU A 56 2.88 -5.08 -0.19
C LEU A 56 4.41 -4.98 -0.14
N ILE A 57 5.08 -5.70 0.79
CA ILE A 57 6.55 -5.79 0.81
C ILE A 57 7.07 -6.50 -0.45
N GLY A 58 6.42 -7.57 -0.89
CA GLY A 58 6.72 -8.23 -2.16
C GLY A 58 6.62 -7.27 -3.34
N ALA A 59 5.55 -6.47 -3.38
CA ALA A 59 5.33 -5.42 -4.38
C ALA A 59 6.40 -4.32 -4.33
N ILE A 60 6.78 -3.84 -3.14
CA ILE A 60 7.86 -2.86 -2.96
C ILE A 60 9.18 -3.39 -3.52
N ASN A 61 9.51 -4.64 -3.22
CA ASN A 61 10.74 -5.25 -3.71
C ASN A 61 10.73 -5.44 -5.23
N GLU A 62 9.58 -5.70 -5.83
CA GLU A 62 9.47 -5.74 -7.29
C GLU A 62 9.59 -4.33 -7.90
N CYS A 63 8.99 -3.30 -7.30
CA CYS A 63 9.19 -1.91 -7.70
C CYS A 63 10.67 -1.51 -7.69
N LYS A 64 11.44 -1.88 -6.67
CA LYS A 64 12.90 -1.65 -6.61
C LYS A 64 13.64 -2.25 -7.81
N LYS A 65 13.20 -3.42 -8.30
CA LYS A 65 13.79 -4.09 -9.47
C LYS A 65 13.39 -3.42 -10.79
N ILE A 66 12.14 -2.92 -10.88
CA ILE A 66 11.60 -2.27 -12.09
C ILE A 66 12.23 -0.89 -12.28
N PHE A 67 12.23 -0.07 -11.23
CA PHE A 67 12.65 1.33 -11.28
C PHE A 67 14.14 1.54 -10.95
N LYS A 68 15.03 0.82 -11.63
CA LYS A 68 16.48 0.92 -11.38
C LYS A 68 17.09 2.31 -11.58
N LYS A 69 16.47 3.14 -12.43
CA LYS A 69 16.97 4.49 -12.78
C LYS A 69 16.16 5.63 -12.16
N LEU A 70 15.02 5.32 -11.57
CA LEU A 70 14.11 6.29 -10.94
C LEU A 70 13.89 5.91 -9.49
N ASN A 71 13.77 6.90 -8.63
CA ASN A 71 13.35 6.63 -7.25
C ASN A 71 11.85 6.29 -7.23
N PHE A 72 11.52 4.98 -7.15
CA PHE A 72 10.13 4.51 -7.15
C PHE A 72 9.32 5.10 -6.00
N GLN A 73 9.93 5.43 -4.86
CA GLN A 73 9.26 6.04 -3.70
C GLN A 73 8.61 7.38 -4.03
N ASN A 74 9.10 8.07 -5.07
CA ASN A 74 8.51 9.30 -5.58
C ASN A 74 7.40 9.06 -6.61
N HIS A 75 7.20 7.82 -7.07
CA HIS A 75 6.30 7.50 -8.18
C HIS A 75 5.27 6.42 -7.87
N VAL A 76 5.47 5.62 -6.83
CA VAL A 76 4.53 4.56 -6.46
C VAL A 76 4.11 4.74 -5.01
N TYR A 77 2.79 4.74 -4.76
CA TYR A 77 2.27 4.72 -3.40
C TYR A 77 1.52 3.41 -3.12
N PHE A 78 1.46 3.07 -1.85
CA PHE A 78 0.96 1.79 -1.38
C PHE A 78 -0.22 2.00 -0.43
N VAL A 79 -1.28 1.25 -0.64
CA VAL A 79 -2.47 1.29 0.22
C VAL A 79 -2.75 -0.12 0.71
N GLY A 80 -2.84 -0.27 2.03
CA GLY A 80 -3.30 -1.50 2.66
C GLY A 80 -4.64 -1.28 3.34
N GLN A 81 -5.51 -2.27 3.33
CA GLN A 81 -6.72 -2.29 4.14
C GLN A 81 -6.85 -3.63 4.82
N ASP A 82 -7.18 -3.64 6.11
CA ASP A 82 -7.47 -4.86 6.85
C ASP A 82 -8.53 -4.59 7.93
N ILE A 83 -9.34 -5.59 8.22
CA ILE A 83 -10.37 -5.51 9.24
C ILE A 83 -9.78 -5.57 10.66
N ASP A 84 -8.66 -6.28 10.83
CA ASP A 84 -7.95 -6.39 12.10
C ASP A 84 -6.98 -5.24 12.29
N LYS A 85 -7.26 -4.41 13.29
CA LYS A 85 -6.44 -3.25 13.65
C LYS A 85 -4.99 -3.62 13.97
N THR A 86 -4.74 -4.77 14.58
CA THR A 86 -3.40 -5.17 15.01
C THR A 86 -2.50 -5.44 13.81
N VAL A 87 -2.98 -6.24 12.85
CA VAL A 87 -2.21 -6.55 11.65
C VAL A 87 -2.12 -5.36 10.70
N ALA A 88 -3.15 -4.51 10.63
CA ALA A 88 -3.11 -3.25 9.90
C ALA A 88 -2.02 -2.31 10.47
N ASN A 89 -1.88 -2.22 11.80
CA ASN A 89 -0.79 -1.47 12.43
C ASN A 89 0.59 -2.07 12.09
N MET A 90 0.72 -3.39 12.05
CA MET A 90 1.97 -4.04 11.62
C MET A 90 2.30 -3.69 10.17
N CYS A 91 1.31 -3.71 9.28
CA CYS A 91 1.46 -3.29 7.89
C CYS A 91 1.93 -1.83 7.80
N TYR A 92 1.28 -0.92 8.55
CA TYR A 92 1.68 0.48 8.60
C TYR A 92 3.15 0.66 9.00
N ILE A 93 3.57 0.00 10.09
CA ILE A 93 4.96 0.08 10.57
C ILE A 93 5.93 -0.41 9.48
N GLN A 94 5.62 -1.50 8.80
CA GLN A 94 6.45 -2.03 7.75
C GLN A 94 6.57 -1.08 6.55
N LEU A 95 5.45 -0.49 6.09
CA LEU A 95 5.46 0.49 5.00
C LEU A 95 6.25 1.76 5.40
N ALA A 96 6.08 2.25 6.62
CA ALA A 96 6.80 3.40 7.14
C ALA A 96 8.32 3.15 7.18
N LEU A 97 8.76 1.97 7.65
CA LEU A 97 10.16 1.57 7.69
C LEU A 97 10.77 1.37 6.29
N GLN A 98 9.97 0.97 5.29
CA GLN A 98 10.40 0.91 3.89
C GLN A 98 10.54 2.29 3.24
N GLY A 99 10.11 3.35 3.92
CA GLY A 99 10.16 4.73 3.42
C GLY A 99 9.31 4.94 2.17
N VAL A 100 8.19 4.23 2.04
CA VAL A 100 7.27 4.38 0.91
C VAL A 100 6.11 5.30 1.26
N ALA A 101 5.60 6.03 0.26
CA ALA A 101 4.40 6.81 0.40
C ALA A 101 3.17 5.89 0.40
N GLY A 102 2.17 6.24 1.20
CA GLY A 102 0.93 5.50 1.24
C GLY A 102 0.20 5.63 2.57
N TYR A 103 -0.81 4.79 2.73
CA TYR A 103 -1.59 4.74 3.96
C TYR A 103 -2.18 3.34 4.19
N VAL A 104 -2.54 3.08 5.43
CA VAL A 104 -3.22 1.84 5.83
C VAL A 104 -4.55 2.18 6.49
N VAL A 105 -5.58 1.44 6.14
CA VAL A 105 -6.96 1.62 6.58
C VAL A 105 -7.40 0.44 7.42
N VAL A 106 -8.01 0.71 8.57
CA VAL A 106 -8.71 -0.30 9.35
C VAL A 106 -10.17 -0.33 8.94
N GLY A 107 -10.61 -1.42 8.33
CA GLY A 107 -11.98 -1.57 7.90
C GLY A 107 -12.22 -2.77 7.02
N ASN A 108 -13.48 -3.15 6.91
CA ASN A 108 -13.90 -4.24 6.04
C ASN A 108 -13.96 -3.75 4.59
N SER A 109 -13.03 -4.19 3.76
CA SER A 109 -12.92 -3.79 2.35
C SER A 109 -14.14 -4.19 1.50
N LEU A 110 -14.93 -5.18 1.93
CA LEU A 110 -16.12 -5.62 1.22
C LEU A 110 -17.35 -4.75 1.53
N THR A 111 -17.50 -4.32 2.80
CA THR A 111 -18.65 -3.52 3.23
C THR A 111 -18.36 -2.02 3.26
N GLU A 112 -17.09 -1.65 3.44
CA GLU A 112 -16.62 -0.27 3.54
C GLU A 112 -15.38 -0.06 2.64
N PRO A 113 -15.52 -0.16 1.31
CA PRO A 113 -14.37 -0.02 0.39
C PRO A 113 -13.74 1.38 0.44
N ASN A 114 -14.51 2.39 0.84
CA ASN A 114 -14.10 3.79 0.93
C ASN A 114 -14.29 4.30 2.36
N VAL A 115 -13.33 4.00 3.24
CA VAL A 115 -13.33 4.53 4.61
C VAL A 115 -12.93 5.99 4.58
N THR A 116 -13.77 6.87 5.13
CA THR A 116 -13.57 8.32 5.19
C THR A 116 -13.18 8.81 6.58
N ASP A 117 -13.32 7.97 7.60
CA ASP A 117 -12.94 8.28 8.97
C ASP A 117 -11.41 8.29 9.12
N LEU A 118 -10.85 9.47 9.29
CA LEU A 118 -9.40 9.69 9.47
C LEU A 118 -8.82 8.99 10.69
N HIS A 119 -9.61 8.69 11.72
CA HIS A 119 -9.15 7.93 12.88
C HIS A 119 -8.84 6.45 12.55
N ARG A 120 -9.28 6.00 11.39
CA ARG A 120 -9.07 4.64 10.88
C ARG A 120 -8.02 4.57 9.77
N ILE A 121 -7.37 5.70 9.44
CA ILE A 121 -6.38 5.82 8.35
C ILE A 121 -5.05 6.28 8.90
N TRP A 122 -3.98 5.53 8.65
CA TRP A 122 -2.62 5.91 9.01
C TRP A 122 -1.76 6.16 7.79
N PHE A 123 -1.38 7.41 7.61
CA PHE A 123 -0.50 7.85 6.52
C PHE A 123 0.97 7.65 6.89
N THR A 124 1.76 7.09 5.97
CA THR A 124 3.20 6.94 6.19
C THR A 124 3.91 8.30 6.18
N PRO A 125 5.09 8.46 6.83
CA PRO A 125 5.82 9.72 6.81
C PRO A 125 6.15 10.21 5.40
N MET A 126 6.50 9.31 4.48
CA MET A 126 6.81 9.65 3.09
C MET A 126 5.62 10.27 2.32
N TRP A 127 4.39 9.95 2.73
CA TRP A 127 3.16 10.56 2.18
C TRP A 127 3.15 12.08 2.28
N PHE A 128 3.77 12.64 3.34
CA PHE A 128 3.86 14.08 3.60
C PHE A 128 5.10 14.74 2.98
N SER A 129 5.91 14.01 2.20
CA SER A 129 7.05 14.60 1.49
C SER A 129 6.58 15.64 0.46
N GLN A 130 7.49 16.54 0.06
CA GLN A 130 7.20 17.61 -0.90
C GLN A 130 6.63 17.07 -2.22
N VAL A 131 7.22 15.98 -2.73
CA VAL A 131 6.78 15.35 -4.00
C VAL A 131 5.33 14.89 -3.90
N TRP A 132 4.97 14.18 -2.83
CA TRP A 132 3.61 13.69 -2.65
C TRP A 132 2.63 14.79 -2.26
N SER A 133 3.09 15.83 -1.56
CA SER A 133 2.27 17.01 -1.28
C SER A 133 1.88 17.77 -2.57
N LEU A 134 2.83 17.94 -3.48
CA LEU A 134 2.54 18.52 -4.79
C LEU A 134 1.59 17.61 -5.62
N ARG A 135 1.80 16.30 -5.61
CA ARG A 135 0.91 15.37 -6.32
C ARG A 135 -0.52 15.43 -5.79
N ARG A 136 -0.71 15.50 -4.47
CA ARG A 136 -2.04 15.66 -3.88
C ARG A 136 -2.71 16.97 -4.29
N LEU A 137 -1.94 18.04 -4.43
CA LEU A 137 -2.48 19.32 -4.89
C LEU A 137 -3.05 19.24 -6.31
N PHE A 138 -2.38 18.51 -7.21
CA PHE A 138 -2.79 18.41 -8.61
C PHE A 138 -3.70 17.21 -8.91
N HIS A 139 -3.61 16.12 -8.13
CA HIS A 139 -4.30 14.84 -8.37
C HIS A 139 -5.03 14.32 -7.13
N GLY A 140 -5.40 15.19 -6.19
CA GLY A 140 -5.94 14.78 -4.89
C GLY A 140 -7.18 13.90 -4.98
N GLN A 141 -8.06 14.12 -5.94
CA GLN A 141 -9.26 13.31 -6.13
C GLN A 141 -8.97 11.86 -6.50
N ASP A 142 -7.89 11.63 -7.25
CA ASP A 142 -7.47 10.28 -7.65
C ASP A 142 -6.68 9.56 -6.54
N LEU A 143 -5.98 10.34 -5.69
CA LEU A 143 -5.08 9.79 -4.67
C LEU A 143 -5.78 9.44 -3.35
N LEU A 144 -6.78 10.19 -2.96
CA LEU A 144 -7.45 10.05 -1.67
C LEU A 144 -8.92 9.66 -1.75
N GLY A 145 -9.49 9.61 -2.95
CA GLY A 145 -10.94 9.58 -3.10
C GLY A 145 -11.59 10.92 -2.69
N ARG A 146 -12.72 11.23 -3.28
CA ARG A 146 -13.37 12.57 -3.14
C ARG A 146 -13.77 12.95 -1.71
N GLU A 147 -14.05 11.97 -0.87
CA GLU A 147 -14.56 12.22 0.47
C GLU A 147 -13.46 12.37 1.53
N ILE A 148 -12.36 11.63 1.41
CA ILE A 148 -11.21 11.77 2.31
C ILE A 148 -10.54 13.13 2.11
N GLN A 149 -10.49 13.64 0.89
CA GLN A 149 -9.87 14.93 0.56
C GLN A 149 -10.51 16.13 1.25
N LYS A 150 -11.81 16.07 1.59
CA LYS A 150 -12.51 17.16 2.27
C LYS A 150 -12.12 17.30 3.75
N ASN A 151 -11.50 16.27 4.33
CA ASN A 151 -11.19 16.18 5.76
C ASN A 151 -9.67 16.22 6.06
N VAL A 152 -8.82 16.35 5.03
CA VAL A 152 -7.35 16.48 5.12
C VAL A 152 -6.93 17.86 4.65
#